data_e6ffb4c7391a835ec5fda5fb705201b6
#
_entry.id   e6ffb4c7391a835ec5fda5fb705201b6
#
_cell.length_a   1.000
_cell.length_b   1.000
_cell.length_c   1.000
_cell.angle_alpha   90.00
_cell.angle_beta   90.00
_cell.angle_gamma   90.00
#
_symmetry.space_group_name_H-M   'P 1'
#
loop_
_entity.id
_entity.type
_entity.pdbx_description
1 polymer ?
#
loop_
_entity_poly.entity_id
_entity_poly.type
_entity_poly.pdbx_seq_one_letter_code
_entity_poly.pdbx_strand_id
1 'polypeptide(L)'
;MQQTAQTQQGFMPAQLGEMQQQKAASVRQDHILVVDDEAPVRGVLLTMLGHSGYDVTAVANAEQALLHLQDDPGCDLVLTDVMMPGVNGLTLLDVICRNHPGVPVVMLTAMHDIHVATNAFRRGAIDYLLKPFDRTQLLYVVLRALEHGRLLKQNAAYRQNLEQIIGFRTSRLRSTMHDLEKSYDITLEAMGDALDLRDTETEGHSRRVTAYTITLAREFGLDQEQLRIIARGAFLHDIGKIATPDAILLKRGALTPEETEIMHQHCVRGYEMVHKIPFLREASELVYSHQENYDGSGYPRGLRGEEIPLGARIFSIADTLDAITSDRPYRKGLSFAQAREEIAHCSGTQFDPKIVKVFLGMPLELWSNIRKEVEHAPAGTFGVTLLASPPQP
;
A
#
# COMPACT_ATOMS: atom_id res chain seq x y z
N MET A 1 44.93 5.96 18.61
CA MET A 1 44.86 5.62 20.04
C MET A 1 43.71 6.41 20.66
N GLN A 2 42.75 5.66 21.20
CA GLN A 2 41.65 6.10 22.09
C GLN A 2 40.68 7.18 21.53
N GLN A 3 39.52 6.71 21.10
CA GLN A 3 38.17 7.19 21.41
C GLN A 3 37.20 6.77 20.26
N THR A 4 36.57 5.65 20.41
CA THR A 4 35.25 5.34 19.82
C THR A 4 34.76 4.02 20.42
N ALA A 5 34.34 4.09 21.68
CA ALA A 5 33.57 3.02 22.30
C ALA A 5 32.65 3.64 23.33
N GLN A 6 31.50 4.14 22.89
CA GLN A 6 30.33 4.44 23.75
C GLN A 6 29.17 4.78 22.85
N THR A 7 28.29 3.84 22.61
CA THR A 7 26.83 4.01 22.48
C THR A 7 26.20 2.66 22.11
N GLN A 8 26.24 1.71 23.04
CA GLN A 8 25.31 0.57 23.08
C GLN A 8 25.01 0.26 24.55
N GLN A 9 24.18 1.08 25.17
CA GLN A 9 23.52 0.74 26.43
C GLN A 9 22.20 1.48 26.50
N GLY A 10 21.10 0.73 26.62
CA GLY A 10 19.87 1.28 27.14
C GLY A 10 18.61 1.05 26.34
N PHE A 11 18.29 -0.22 26.02
CA PHE A 11 16.88 -0.57 25.78
C PHE A 11 16.64 -2.01 26.21
N MET A 12 16.30 -2.21 27.46
CA MET A 12 15.57 -3.26 28.18
C MET A 12 16.13 -3.45 29.60
N PRO A 13 15.39 -3.09 30.64
CA PRO A 13 14.77 -4.11 31.48
C PRO A 13 13.44 -3.74 32.14
N ALA A 14 12.73 -2.70 31.69
CA ALA A 14 11.47 -2.31 32.36
C ALA A 14 10.29 -3.23 32.01
N GLN A 15 10.26 -3.84 30.84
CA GLN A 15 9.12 -4.68 30.41
C GLN A 15 9.13 -6.10 30.98
N LEU A 16 10.26 -6.63 31.41
CA LEU A 16 10.33 -7.95 32.06
C LEU A 16 9.84 -7.93 33.52
N GLY A 17 9.95 -6.80 34.20
CA GLY A 17 9.43 -6.60 35.56
C GLY A 17 7.91 -6.52 35.61
N GLU A 18 7.27 -5.89 34.62
CA GLU A 18 5.82 -5.78 34.55
C GLU A 18 5.13 -7.10 34.17
N MET A 19 5.77 -7.94 33.35
CA MET A 19 5.26 -9.29 33.02
C MET A 19 5.36 -10.27 34.22
N GLN A 20 6.26 -10.06 35.15
CA GLN A 20 6.34 -10.89 36.36
C GLN A 20 5.41 -10.42 37.47
N GLN A 21 5.05 -9.15 37.54
CA GLN A 21 4.04 -8.62 38.48
C GLN A 21 2.60 -8.91 38.07
N GLN A 22 2.30 -9.13 36.80
CA GLN A 22 0.96 -9.56 36.34
C GLN A 22 0.66 -11.03 36.64
N LYS A 23 1.61 -11.83 37.10
CA LYS A 23 1.40 -13.25 37.48
C LYS A 23 0.92 -13.45 38.91
N ALA A 24 0.73 -12.41 39.67
CA ALA A 24 0.20 -12.42 41.05
C ALA A 24 -1.20 -11.77 41.15
N ALA A 25 -1.90 -11.54 40.02
CA ALA A 25 -3.32 -11.23 40.06
C ALA A 25 -4.06 -12.49 40.50
N SER A 26 -4.87 -12.40 41.53
CA SER A 26 -5.76 -13.40 42.12
C SER A 26 -6.30 -14.36 41.03
N VAL A 27 -6.09 -15.66 41.20
CA VAL A 27 -6.69 -16.68 40.36
C VAL A 27 -8.22 -16.48 40.49
N ARG A 28 -8.82 -15.78 39.54
CA ARG A 28 -10.26 -15.64 39.46
C ARG A 28 -10.85 -17.05 39.34
N GLN A 29 -11.76 -17.39 40.22
CA GLN A 29 -12.51 -18.64 40.10
C GLN A 29 -13.35 -18.60 38.83
N ASP A 30 -13.36 -19.71 38.07
CA ASP A 30 -14.21 -19.79 36.88
C ASP A 30 -15.69 -19.69 37.31
N HIS A 31 -16.43 -18.81 36.66
CA HIS A 31 -17.84 -18.56 36.95
C HIS A 31 -18.72 -19.41 36.03
N ILE A 32 -19.57 -20.25 36.66
CA ILE A 32 -20.47 -21.19 35.99
C ILE A 32 -21.91 -20.79 36.23
N LEU A 33 -22.66 -20.57 35.17
CA LEU A 33 -24.08 -20.32 35.22
C LEU A 33 -24.85 -21.64 35.01
N VAL A 34 -25.63 -22.05 35.99
CA VAL A 34 -26.51 -23.22 35.94
C VAL A 34 -27.95 -22.79 35.68
N VAL A 35 -28.58 -23.38 34.67
CA VAL A 35 -29.96 -23.09 34.26
C VAL A 35 -30.77 -24.40 34.26
N ASP A 36 -31.67 -24.56 35.17
CA ASP A 36 -32.52 -25.76 35.32
C ASP A 36 -33.81 -25.37 36.05
N ASP A 37 -34.96 -25.82 35.63
CA ASP A 37 -36.22 -25.48 36.27
C ASP A 37 -36.48 -26.25 37.59
N GLU A 38 -35.78 -27.42 37.76
CA GLU A 38 -35.90 -28.24 38.94
C GLU A 38 -34.99 -27.72 40.07
N ALA A 39 -35.60 -27.19 41.17
CA ALA A 39 -34.84 -26.70 42.32
C ALA A 39 -33.91 -27.74 42.97
N PRO A 40 -34.28 -29.04 43.09
CA PRO A 40 -33.38 -30.05 43.62
C PRO A 40 -32.13 -30.25 42.74
N VAL A 41 -32.24 -30.26 41.42
CA VAL A 41 -31.13 -30.38 40.47
C VAL A 41 -30.20 -29.19 40.60
N ARG A 42 -30.71 -27.97 40.62
CA ARG A 42 -29.92 -26.77 40.88
C ARG A 42 -29.14 -26.83 42.19
N GLY A 43 -29.78 -27.32 43.28
CA GLY A 43 -29.11 -27.48 44.58
C GLY A 43 -27.94 -28.48 44.57
N VAL A 44 -28.11 -29.59 43.86
CA VAL A 44 -27.06 -30.61 43.69
C VAL A 44 -25.89 -30.01 42.87
N LEU A 45 -26.15 -29.33 41.74
CA LEU A 45 -25.13 -28.73 40.92
C LEU A 45 -24.37 -27.63 41.66
N LEU A 46 -25.04 -26.74 42.36
CA LEU A 46 -24.42 -25.73 43.22
C LEU A 46 -23.48 -26.35 44.25
N THR A 47 -23.93 -27.42 44.92
CA THR A 47 -23.09 -28.12 45.93
C THR A 47 -21.90 -28.80 45.33
N MET A 48 -22.05 -29.55 44.22
CA MET A 48 -20.95 -30.31 43.58
C MET A 48 -19.89 -29.37 42.99
N LEU A 49 -20.30 -28.31 42.33
CA LEU A 49 -19.39 -27.34 41.67
C LEU A 49 -18.76 -26.41 42.70
N GLY A 50 -19.52 -25.91 43.66
CA GLY A 50 -19.02 -25.05 44.74
C GLY A 50 -17.95 -25.75 45.60
N HIS A 51 -18.19 -27.04 45.98
CA HIS A 51 -17.14 -27.85 46.65
C HIS A 51 -15.92 -28.15 45.80
N SER A 52 -15.99 -27.92 44.48
CA SER A 52 -14.86 -28.10 43.55
C SER A 52 -14.13 -26.78 43.24
N GLY A 53 -14.51 -25.69 43.92
CA GLY A 53 -13.85 -24.40 43.86
C GLY A 53 -14.32 -23.48 42.72
N TYR A 54 -15.46 -23.75 42.09
CA TYR A 54 -16.06 -22.87 41.10
C TYR A 54 -16.95 -21.81 41.75
N ASP A 55 -17.03 -20.63 41.14
CA ASP A 55 -18.08 -19.67 41.45
C ASP A 55 -19.33 -20.02 40.66
N VAL A 56 -20.48 -20.17 41.31
CA VAL A 56 -21.66 -20.77 40.67
C VAL A 56 -22.88 -19.92 40.94
N THR A 57 -23.51 -19.44 39.87
CA THR A 57 -24.84 -18.85 39.91
C THR A 57 -25.87 -19.81 39.32
N ALA A 58 -27.02 -19.99 39.99
CA ALA A 58 -28.08 -20.88 39.52
C ALA A 58 -29.39 -20.11 39.32
N VAL A 59 -30.00 -20.28 38.16
CA VAL A 59 -31.25 -19.63 37.76
C VAL A 59 -32.28 -20.67 37.31
N ALA A 60 -33.57 -20.32 37.37
CA ALA A 60 -34.66 -21.28 37.14
C ALA A 60 -35.13 -21.35 35.68
N ASN A 61 -34.77 -20.41 34.83
CA ASN A 61 -35.24 -20.37 33.45
C ASN A 61 -34.29 -19.57 32.54
N ALA A 62 -34.52 -19.66 31.22
CA ALA A 62 -33.72 -19.01 30.21
C ALA A 62 -33.72 -17.48 30.28
N GLU A 63 -34.85 -16.86 30.69
CA GLU A 63 -34.95 -15.40 30.78
C GLU A 63 -34.01 -14.84 31.85
N GLN A 64 -33.98 -15.47 33.02
CA GLN A 64 -33.05 -15.13 34.10
C GLN A 64 -31.58 -15.38 33.68
N ALA A 65 -31.32 -16.42 32.91
CA ALA A 65 -29.98 -16.70 32.38
C ALA A 65 -29.50 -15.61 31.44
N LEU A 66 -30.36 -15.15 30.53
CA LEU A 66 -30.02 -14.09 29.59
C LEU A 66 -29.80 -12.73 30.29
N LEU A 67 -30.61 -12.41 31.31
CA LEU A 67 -30.41 -11.22 32.13
C LEU A 67 -29.06 -11.29 32.85
N HIS A 68 -28.73 -12.43 33.46
CA HIS A 68 -27.47 -12.62 34.15
C HIS A 68 -26.26 -12.46 33.20
N LEU A 69 -26.31 -13.03 32.00
CA LEU A 69 -25.25 -12.91 31.00
C LEU A 69 -25.06 -11.48 30.44
N GLN A 70 -26.12 -10.64 30.51
CA GLN A 70 -26.04 -9.21 30.17
C GLN A 70 -25.37 -8.41 31.30
N ASP A 71 -25.70 -8.71 32.55
CA ASP A 71 -25.22 -8.00 33.74
C ASP A 71 -23.79 -8.43 34.13
N ASP A 72 -23.45 -9.70 33.92
CA ASP A 72 -22.11 -10.25 34.18
C ASP A 72 -21.45 -10.85 32.94
N PRO A 73 -20.62 -10.04 32.22
CA PRO A 73 -19.83 -10.52 31.08
C PRO A 73 -18.73 -11.51 31.49
N GLY A 74 -18.59 -11.80 32.76
CA GLY A 74 -17.57 -12.68 33.32
C GLY A 74 -17.94 -14.16 33.37
N CYS A 75 -19.07 -14.59 32.88
CA CYS A 75 -19.45 -15.99 32.82
C CYS A 75 -18.51 -16.81 31.93
N ASP A 76 -18.00 -17.94 32.48
CA ASP A 76 -17.02 -18.77 31.77
C ASP A 76 -17.64 -20.05 31.19
N LEU A 77 -18.80 -20.49 31.69
CA LEU A 77 -19.52 -21.68 31.25
C LEU A 77 -21.01 -21.58 31.59
N VAL A 78 -21.86 -22.03 30.68
CA VAL A 78 -23.30 -22.24 30.95
C VAL A 78 -23.61 -23.73 30.94
N LEU A 79 -24.23 -24.24 32.03
CA LEU A 79 -24.85 -25.56 32.10
C LEU A 79 -26.36 -25.36 32.04
N THR A 80 -27.04 -25.85 30.99
CA THR A 80 -28.49 -25.65 30.86
C THR A 80 -29.24 -26.94 30.63
N ASP A 81 -30.37 -27.09 31.31
CA ASP A 81 -31.31 -28.15 30.96
C ASP A 81 -31.88 -27.93 29.57
N VAL A 82 -32.10 -29.01 28.84
CA VAL A 82 -32.78 -29.00 27.54
C VAL A 82 -34.25 -28.68 27.67
N MET A 83 -34.91 -29.32 28.63
CA MET A 83 -36.37 -29.29 28.77
C MET A 83 -36.79 -28.37 29.93
N MET A 84 -37.05 -27.12 29.61
CA MET A 84 -37.54 -26.12 30.57
C MET A 84 -38.87 -25.53 30.10
N PRO A 85 -39.77 -25.17 31.02
CA PRO A 85 -41.01 -24.44 30.68
C PRO A 85 -40.72 -23.08 30.01
N GLY A 86 -41.51 -22.75 28.99
CA GLY A 86 -41.35 -21.49 28.23
C GLY A 86 -40.24 -21.58 27.20
N VAL A 87 -39.15 -20.88 27.42
CA VAL A 87 -37.96 -20.94 26.53
C VAL A 87 -37.10 -22.14 26.86
N ASN A 88 -37.02 -23.11 25.96
CA ASN A 88 -36.23 -24.33 26.17
C ASN A 88 -34.71 -24.07 26.05
N GLY A 89 -33.90 -24.99 26.59
CA GLY A 89 -32.46 -24.88 26.61
C GLY A 89 -31.79 -24.80 25.22
N LEU A 90 -32.40 -25.41 24.18
CA LEU A 90 -31.89 -25.31 22.82
C LEU A 90 -32.04 -23.88 22.23
N THR A 91 -33.14 -23.21 22.57
CA THR A 91 -33.34 -21.81 22.17
C THR A 91 -32.39 -20.89 22.94
N LEU A 92 -32.16 -21.15 24.23
CA LEU A 92 -31.15 -20.44 25.02
C LEU A 92 -29.76 -20.63 24.45
N LEU A 93 -29.39 -21.84 24.04
CA LEU A 93 -28.13 -22.13 23.36
C LEU A 93 -27.92 -21.27 22.09
N ASP A 94 -28.96 -21.19 21.23
CA ASP A 94 -28.87 -20.39 20.00
C ASP A 94 -28.62 -18.91 20.29
N VAL A 95 -29.25 -18.37 21.35
CA VAL A 95 -29.04 -16.98 21.76
C VAL A 95 -27.65 -16.76 22.33
N ILE A 96 -27.16 -17.68 23.18
CA ILE A 96 -25.80 -17.59 23.77
C ILE A 96 -24.74 -17.70 22.68
N CYS A 97 -24.83 -18.68 21.80
CA CYS A 97 -23.86 -18.83 20.69
C CYS A 97 -23.80 -17.62 19.78
N ARG A 98 -24.91 -16.90 19.60
CA ARG A 98 -24.98 -15.71 18.75
C ARG A 98 -24.46 -14.45 19.44
N ASN A 99 -24.85 -14.23 20.69
CA ASN A 99 -24.57 -12.99 21.41
C ASN A 99 -23.33 -13.05 22.32
N HIS A 100 -22.97 -14.27 22.77
CA HIS A 100 -21.83 -14.54 23.66
C HIS A 100 -20.94 -15.66 23.11
N PRO A 101 -20.36 -15.54 21.90
CA PRO A 101 -19.67 -16.64 21.21
C PRO A 101 -18.42 -17.19 21.93
N GLY A 102 -17.98 -16.49 22.97
CA GLY A 102 -16.85 -16.93 23.83
C GLY A 102 -17.27 -17.73 25.06
N VAL A 103 -18.56 -17.94 25.28
CA VAL A 103 -19.08 -18.68 26.44
C VAL A 103 -19.54 -20.07 25.99
N PRO A 104 -18.85 -21.14 26.40
CA PRO A 104 -19.25 -22.51 26.07
C PRO A 104 -20.54 -22.88 26.78
N VAL A 105 -21.35 -23.70 26.11
CA VAL A 105 -22.61 -24.21 26.67
C VAL A 105 -22.58 -25.73 26.71
N VAL A 106 -22.93 -26.30 27.87
CA VAL A 106 -23.12 -27.75 28.08
C VAL A 106 -24.59 -27.98 28.36
N MET A 107 -25.16 -28.98 27.68
CA MET A 107 -26.57 -29.36 27.84
C MET A 107 -26.75 -30.45 28.87
N LEU A 108 -27.67 -30.28 29.78
CA LEU A 108 -28.13 -31.32 30.69
C LEU A 108 -29.37 -31.99 30.07
N THR A 109 -29.38 -33.31 29.94
CA THR A 109 -30.46 -34.02 29.23
C THR A 109 -30.79 -35.34 29.87
N ALA A 110 -32.06 -35.79 29.76
CA ALA A 110 -32.51 -37.11 30.25
C ALA A 110 -32.08 -38.23 29.31
N MET A 111 -31.94 -39.45 29.82
CA MET A 111 -31.32 -40.64 29.20
C MET A 111 -31.98 -41.10 27.87
N HIS A 112 -33.11 -40.58 27.43
CA HIS A 112 -33.86 -41.07 26.27
C HIS A 112 -33.75 -40.20 24.98
N ASP A 113 -32.90 -39.16 24.98
CA ASP A 113 -32.92 -38.16 23.91
C ASP A 113 -31.60 -37.98 23.18
N ILE A 114 -31.04 -39.06 22.63
CA ILE A 114 -29.82 -39.02 21.79
C ILE A 114 -30.00 -38.05 20.57
N HIS A 115 -31.22 -37.95 20.03
CA HIS A 115 -31.54 -37.00 18.95
C HIS A 115 -31.41 -35.55 19.40
N VAL A 116 -31.78 -35.25 20.66
CA VAL A 116 -31.66 -33.90 21.23
C VAL A 116 -30.20 -33.53 21.44
N ALA A 117 -29.37 -34.46 21.95
CA ALA A 117 -27.92 -34.25 22.09
C ALA A 117 -27.25 -33.96 20.74
N THR A 118 -27.59 -34.73 19.69
CA THR A 118 -27.05 -34.49 18.34
C THR A 118 -27.48 -33.14 17.79
N ASN A 119 -28.73 -32.71 18.05
CA ASN A 119 -29.23 -31.41 17.63
C ASN A 119 -28.52 -30.27 18.40
N ALA A 120 -28.29 -30.44 19.70
CA ALA A 120 -27.54 -29.48 20.50
C ALA A 120 -26.11 -29.25 19.97
N PHE A 121 -25.37 -30.29 19.62
CA PHE A 121 -24.06 -30.17 18.98
C PHE A 121 -24.10 -29.38 17.67
N ARG A 122 -25.09 -29.66 16.81
CA ARG A 122 -25.26 -28.92 15.54
C ARG A 122 -25.55 -27.43 15.74
N ARG A 123 -26.12 -27.06 16.89
CA ARG A 123 -26.43 -25.66 17.26
C ARG A 123 -25.29 -24.99 18.01
N GLY A 124 -24.20 -25.70 18.33
CA GLY A 124 -23.00 -25.12 18.94
C GLY A 124 -22.81 -25.45 20.42
N ALA A 125 -23.55 -26.41 20.99
CA ALA A 125 -23.21 -26.94 22.31
C ALA A 125 -21.84 -27.62 22.28
N ILE A 126 -21.02 -27.37 23.30
CA ILE A 126 -19.67 -27.96 23.40
C ILE A 126 -19.72 -29.40 23.86
N ASP A 127 -20.65 -29.70 24.77
CA ASP A 127 -20.84 -31.04 25.33
C ASP A 127 -22.27 -31.21 25.85
N TYR A 128 -22.56 -32.42 26.28
CA TYR A 128 -23.79 -32.72 27.00
C TYR A 128 -23.50 -33.65 28.20
N LEU A 129 -24.37 -33.64 29.23
CA LEU A 129 -24.31 -34.48 30.41
C LEU A 129 -25.66 -35.14 30.60
N LEU A 130 -25.66 -36.50 30.65
CA LEU A 130 -26.89 -37.27 30.84
C LEU A 130 -27.30 -37.32 32.30
N LYS A 131 -28.55 -37.03 32.60
CA LYS A 131 -29.15 -37.24 33.94
C LYS A 131 -29.63 -38.71 34.08
N PRO A 132 -29.34 -39.41 35.20
CA PRO A 132 -28.57 -38.96 36.36
C PRO A 132 -27.07 -39.04 36.12
N PHE A 133 -26.33 -38.08 36.64
CA PHE A 133 -24.87 -38.00 36.55
C PHE A 133 -24.22 -38.04 37.94
N ASP A 134 -22.97 -38.53 37.99
CA ASP A 134 -22.14 -38.42 39.18
C ASP A 134 -21.22 -37.18 39.14
N ARG A 135 -20.55 -36.92 40.27
CA ARG A 135 -19.62 -35.77 40.39
C ARG A 135 -18.46 -35.84 39.40
N THR A 136 -17.96 -37.06 39.15
CA THR A 136 -16.80 -37.24 38.26
C THR A 136 -17.12 -36.89 36.82
N GLN A 137 -18.30 -37.34 36.35
CA GLN A 137 -18.83 -37.04 35.04
C GLN A 137 -19.06 -35.53 34.85
N LEU A 138 -19.71 -34.87 35.84
CA LEU A 138 -19.95 -33.45 35.83
C LEU A 138 -18.63 -32.67 35.72
N LEU A 139 -17.66 -32.94 36.59
CA LEU A 139 -16.40 -32.23 36.59
C LEU A 139 -15.56 -32.46 35.34
N TYR A 140 -15.59 -33.64 34.75
CA TYR A 140 -14.91 -33.93 33.50
C TYR A 140 -15.46 -33.05 32.33
N VAL A 141 -16.77 -32.99 32.20
CA VAL A 141 -17.43 -32.19 31.15
C VAL A 141 -17.21 -30.68 31.37
N VAL A 142 -17.28 -30.21 32.62
CA VAL A 142 -17.02 -28.84 33.00
C VAL A 142 -15.60 -28.40 32.65
N LEU A 143 -14.61 -29.22 33.03
CA LEU A 143 -13.20 -28.95 32.74
C LEU A 143 -12.95 -28.82 31.22
N ARG A 144 -13.47 -29.77 30.44
CA ARG A 144 -13.37 -29.73 28.97
C ARG A 144 -13.98 -28.49 28.38
N ALA A 145 -15.20 -28.12 28.83
CA ALA A 145 -15.92 -26.98 28.33
C ALA A 145 -15.20 -25.66 28.66
N LEU A 146 -14.69 -25.51 29.90
CA LEU A 146 -13.89 -24.36 30.32
C LEU A 146 -12.60 -24.23 29.53
N GLU A 147 -11.87 -25.34 29.31
CA GLU A 147 -10.66 -25.32 28.49
C GLU A 147 -10.96 -24.89 27.05
N HIS A 148 -12.03 -25.43 26.45
CA HIS A 148 -12.48 -25.02 25.14
C HIS A 148 -12.82 -23.52 25.05
N GLY A 149 -13.57 -22.99 26.04
CA GLY A 149 -13.88 -21.56 26.13
C GLY A 149 -12.63 -20.69 26.24
N ARG A 150 -11.63 -21.11 27.04
CA ARG A 150 -10.34 -20.40 27.14
C ARG A 150 -9.61 -20.36 25.79
N LEU A 151 -9.55 -21.49 25.07
CA LEU A 151 -8.93 -21.55 23.76
C LEU A 151 -9.63 -20.66 22.72
N LEU A 152 -10.97 -20.61 22.75
CA LEU A 152 -11.74 -19.71 21.89
C LEU A 152 -11.43 -18.23 22.18
N LYS A 153 -11.43 -17.83 23.46
CA LYS A 153 -11.10 -16.46 23.89
C LYS A 153 -9.67 -16.08 23.50
N GLN A 154 -8.69 -16.98 23.71
CA GLN A 154 -7.28 -16.77 23.32
C GLN A 154 -7.13 -16.64 21.80
N ASN A 155 -7.81 -17.49 21.03
CA ASN A 155 -7.75 -17.44 19.56
C ASN A 155 -8.35 -16.15 19.02
N ALA A 156 -9.47 -15.69 19.57
CA ALA A 156 -10.10 -14.42 19.19
C ALA A 156 -9.16 -13.23 19.50
N ALA A 157 -8.56 -13.18 20.69
CA ALA A 157 -7.61 -12.14 21.06
C ALA A 157 -6.34 -12.18 20.18
N TYR A 158 -5.83 -13.36 19.87
CA TYR A 158 -4.69 -13.53 18.98
C TYR A 158 -4.98 -13.05 17.55
N ARG A 159 -6.15 -13.39 17.00
CA ARG A 159 -6.58 -12.91 15.68
C ARG A 159 -6.69 -11.39 15.63
N GLN A 160 -7.31 -10.79 16.63
CA GLN A 160 -7.43 -9.33 16.72
C GLN A 160 -6.06 -8.65 16.78
N ASN A 161 -5.11 -9.19 17.55
CA ASN A 161 -3.74 -8.68 17.62
C ASN A 161 -3.02 -8.79 16.27
N LEU A 162 -3.17 -9.94 15.58
CA LEU A 162 -2.59 -10.11 14.24
C LEU A 162 -3.14 -9.11 13.24
N GLU A 163 -4.45 -8.86 13.23
CA GLU A 163 -5.07 -7.87 12.35
C GLU A 163 -4.51 -6.45 12.60
N GLN A 164 -4.32 -6.09 13.87
CA GLN A 164 -3.70 -4.81 14.24
C GLN A 164 -2.25 -4.72 13.75
N ILE A 165 -1.44 -5.77 13.96
CA ILE A 165 -0.04 -5.81 13.51
C ILE A 165 0.04 -5.74 11.99
N ILE A 166 -0.81 -6.46 11.27
CA ILE A 166 -0.87 -6.43 9.80
C ILE A 166 -1.23 -5.02 9.33
N GLY A 167 -2.25 -4.40 9.91
CA GLY A 167 -2.65 -3.02 9.58
C GLY A 167 -1.51 -2.03 9.77
N PHE A 168 -0.84 -2.08 10.93
CA PHE A 168 0.30 -1.20 11.23
C PHE A 168 1.47 -1.42 10.27
N ARG A 169 1.86 -2.69 10.03
CA ARG A 169 2.97 -3.01 9.12
C ARG A 169 2.67 -2.61 7.68
N THR A 170 1.43 -2.81 7.21
CA THR A 170 1.01 -2.42 5.85
C THR A 170 1.07 -0.91 5.68
N SER A 171 0.56 -0.15 6.65
CA SER A 171 0.63 1.32 6.63
C SER A 171 2.08 1.82 6.61
N ARG A 172 2.93 1.26 7.49
CA ARG A 172 4.36 1.62 7.55
C ARG A 172 5.10 1.29 6.26
N LEU A 173 4.82 0.12 5.66
CA LEU A 173 5.44 -0.27 4.39
C LEU A 173 5.06 0.71 3.27
N ARG A 174 3.77 1.09 3.17
CA ARG A 174 3.31 2.08 2.17
C ARG A 174 4.00 3.42 2.35
N SER A 175 4.10 3.92 3.59
CA SER A 175 4.82 5.16 3.87
C SER A 175 6.29 5.08 3.46
N THR A 176 6.99 4.00 3.85
CA THR A 176 8.40 3.81 3.50
C THR A 176 8.61 3.71 1.99
N MET A 177 7.72 3.04 1.27
CA MET A 177 7.77 2.98 -0.21
C MET A 177 7.60 4.36 -0.83
N HIS A 178 6.64 5.15 -0.34
CA HIS A 178 6.42 6.52 -0.81
C HIS A 178 7.65 7.42 -0.55
N ASP A 179 8.24 7.34 0.65
CA ASP A 179 9.43 8.11 1.00
C ASP A 179 10.65 7.72 0.13
N LEU A 180 10.76 6.42 -0.19
CA LEU A 180 11.80 5.90 -1.07
C LEU A 180 11.61 6.39 -2.52
N GLU A 181 10.40 6.34 -3.06
CA GLU A 181 10.07 6.88 -4.39
C GLU A 181 10.42 8.37 -4.47
N LYS A 182 10.02 9.14 -3.47
CA LYS A 182 10.35 10.57 -3.38
C LYS A 182 11.86 10.82 -3.34
N SER A 183 12.60 10.00 -2.59
CA SER A 183 14.08 10.10 -2.54
C SER A 183 14.71 9.81 -3.89
N TYR A 184 14.18 8.83 -4.64
CA TYR A 184 14.64 8.56 -6.00
C TYR A 184 14.38 9.75 -6.93
N ASP A 185 13.18 10.31 -6.93
CA ASP A 185 12.82 11.44 -7.79
C ASP A 185 13.71 12.67 -7.50
N ILE A 186 13.99 12.96 -6.23
CA ILE A 186 14.95 14.03 -5.83
C ILE A 186 16.37 13.74 -6.34
N THR A 187 16.80 12.47 -6.28
CA THR A 187 18.14 12.08 -6.76
C THR A 187 18.24 12.25 -8.28
N LEU A 188 17.20 11.85 -9.02
CA LEU A 188 17.14 12.05 -10.47
C LEU A 188 17.16 13.53 -10.83
N GLU A 189 16.40 14.36 -10.08
CA GLU A 189 16.39 15.81 -10.26
C GLU A 189 17.79 16.41 -10.10
N ALA A 190 18.51 16.03 -9.04
CA ALA A 190 19.88 16.49 -8.83
C ALA A 190 20.85 16.03 -9.95
N MET A 191 20.64 14.83 -10.52
CA MET A 191 21.46 14.34 -11.64
C MET A 191 21.19 15.12 -12.93
N GLY A 192 19.94 15.44 -13.24
CA GLY A 192 19.56 16.24 -14.41
C GLY A 192 20.06 17.67 -14.28
N ASP A 193 19.87 18.30 -13.11
CA ASP A 193 20.39 19.66 -12.84
C ASP A 193 21.93 19.72 -13.00
N ALA A 194 22.65 18.68 -12.54
CA ALA A 194 24.10 18.60 -12.72
C ALA A 194 24.51 18.46 -14.20
N LEU A 195 23.68 17.81 -15.02
CA LEU A 195 23.90 17.72 -16.46
C LEU A 195 23.64 19.05 -17.13
N ASP A 196 22.51 19.72 -16.83
CA ASP A 196 22.17 21.04 -17.38
C ASP A 196 23.27 22.08 -17.11
N LEU A 197 23.97 21.98 -15.95
CA LEU A 197 25.13 22.82 -15.62
C LEU A 197 26.37 22.55 -16.50
N ARG A 198 26.52 21.32 -17.02
CA ARG A 198 27.67 20.94 -17.87
C ARG A 198 27.42 21.22 -19.35
N ASP A 199 26.19 21.09 -19.79
CA ASP A 199 25.80 21.30 -21.19
C ASP A 199 25.56 22.79 -21.48
N THR A 200 25.52 23.14 -22.76
CA THR A 200 25.16 24.48 -23.25
C THR A 200 23.63 24.71 -23.29
N GLU A 201 22.86 23.76 -22.81
CA GLU A 201 21.40 23.90 -22.70
C GLU A 201 21.01 25.00 -21.69
N THR A 202 19.83 25.54 -21.83
CA THR A 202 19.35 26.58 -20.92
C THR A 202 19.00 26.01 -19.57
N GLU A 203 19.36 26.70 -18.49
CA GLU A 203 19.03 26.31 -17.12
C GLU A 203 17.56 25.90 -16.99
N GLY A 204 17.30 24.72 -16.39
CA GLY A 204 15.99 24.14 -16.21
C GLY A 204 15.35 23.56 -17.49
N HIS A 205 16.13 23.32 -18.56
CA HIS A 205 15.65 22.66 -19.78
C HIS A 205 15.01 21.30 -19.45
N SER A 206 15.73 20.42 -18.78
CA SER A 206 15.23 19.09 -18.41
C SER A 206 13.90 19.15 -17.66
N ARG A 207 13.71 20.12 -16.77
CA ARG A 207 12.46 20.32 -16.02
C ARG A 207 11.32 20.79 -16.94
N ARG A 208 11.57 21.76 -17.81
CA ARG A 208 10.54 22.30 -18.73
C ARG A 208 10.08 21.24 -19.73
N VAL A 209 11.03 20.54 -20.37
CA VAL A 209 10.73 19.50 -21.35
C VAL A 209 9.93 18.38 -20.69
N THR A 210 10.30 17.95 -19.47
CA THR A 210 9.54 16.95 -18.72
C THR A 210 8.12 17.43 -18.44
N ALA A 211 7.91 18.68 -18.02
CA ALA A 211 6.59 19.24 -17.75
C ALA A 211 5.71 19.25 -19.00
N TYR A 212 6.27 19.70 -20.13
CA TYR A 212 5.57 19.68 -21.43
C TYR A 212 5.22 18.25 -21.85
N THR A 213 6.18 17.31 -21.70
CA THR A 213 5.99 15.90 -22.05
C THR A 213 4.86 15.27 -21.25
N ILE A 214 4.85 15.46 -19.92
CA ILE A 214 3.79 14.92 -19.03
C ILE A 214 2.43 15.50 -19.39
N THR A 215 2.37 16.81 -19.66
CA THR A 215 1.12 17.48 -20.00
C THR A 215 0.56 16.95 -21.31
N LEU A 216 1.39 16.80 -22.33
CA LEU A 216 0.99 16.23 -23.62
C LEU A 216 0.61 14.75 -23.52
N ALA A 217 1.37 13.97 -22.73
CA ALA A 217 1.11 12.57 -22.50
C ALA A 217 -0.23 12.33 -21.77
N ARG A 218 -0.56 13.18 -20.80
CA ARG A 218 -1.84 13.14 -20.08
C ARG A 218 -3.00 13.45 -21.00
N GLU A 219 -2.89 14.48 -21.83
CA GLU A 219 -3.91 14.84 -22.82
C GLU A 219 -4.08 13.76 -23.89
N PHE A 220 -3.00 13.06 -24.23
CA PHE A 220 -3.03 11.89 -25.12
C PHE A 220 -3.74 10.68 -24.49
N GLY A 221 -3.93 10.65 -23.16
CA GLY A 221 -4.70 9.63 -22.43
C GLY A 221 -3.86 8.56 -21.72
N LEU A 222 -2.60 8.82 -21.41
CA LEU A 222 -1.74 7.91 -20.68
C LEU A 222 -2.12 7.86 -19.18
N ASP A 223 -1.98 6.67 -18.56
CA ASP A 223 -2.23 6.48 -17.15
C ASP A 223 -1.06 6.98 -16.27
N GLN A 224 -1.27 6.99 -14.94
CA GLN A 224 -0.29 7.52 -13.98
C GLN A 224 1.05 6.78 -13.99
N GLU A 225 1.05 5.47 -14.24
CA GLU A 225 2.28 4.67 -14.28
C GLU A 225 3.09 4.99 -15.54
N GLN A 226 2.41 5.06 -16.68
CA GLN A 226 3.00 5.49 -17.95
C GLN A 226 3.57 6.92 -17.86
N LEU A 227 2.84 7.84 -17.21
CA LEU A 227 3.32 9.20 -16.98
C LEU A 227 4.59 9.24 -16.14
N ARG A 228 4.70 8.40 -15.09
CA ARG A 228 5.94 8.30 -14.28
C ARG A 228 7.14 7.79 -15.08
N ILE A 229 6.94 6.74 -15.88
CA ILE A 229 7.99 6.18 -16.73
C ILE A 229 8.49 7.24 -17.72
N ILE A 230 7.58 7.91 -18.41
CA ILE A 230 7.89 8.95 -19.39
C ILE A 230 8.57 10.15 -18.72
N ALA A 231 8.10 10.58 -17.56
CA ALA A 231 8.70 11.68 -16.81
C ALA A 231 10.18 11.41 -16.48
N ARG A 232 10.48 10.21 -15.97
CA ARG A 232 11.85 9.80 -15.64
C ARG A 232 12.74 9.73 -16.89
N GLY A 233 12.20 9.19 -17.98
CA GLY A 233 12.90 9.14 -19.26
C GLY A 233 13.17 10.53 -19.85
N ALA A 234 12.17 11.40 -19.86
CA ALA A 234 12.28 12.77 -20.34
C ALA A 234 13.28 13.59 -19.52
N PHE A 235 13.28 13.39 -18.20
CA PHE A 235 14.21 14.10 -17.32
C PHE A 235 15.67 13.69 -17.52
N LEU A 236 15.92 12.42 -17.88
CA LEU A 236 17.24 11.84 -18.06
C LEU A 236 17.62 11.66 -19.52
N HIS A 237 16.84 12.20 -20.48
CA HIS A 237 17.04 11.93 -21.91
C HIS A 237 18.48 12.12 -22.37
N ASP A 238 19.14 13.14 -21.88
CA ASP A 238 20.48 13.57 -22.25
C ASP A 238 21.59 13.08 -21.30
N ILE A 239 21.30 12.23 -20.32
CA ILE A 239 22.28 11.77 -19.30
C ILE A 239 23.55 11.19 -19.92
N GLY A 240 23.45 10.61 -21.11
CA GLY A 240 24.60 10.08 -21.85
C GLY A 240 25.61 11.13 -22.30
N LYS A 241 25.25 12.40 -22.35
CA LYS A 241 26.17 13.52 -22.66
C LYS A 241 27.29 13.62 -21.61
N ILE A 242 27.13 13.07 -20.42
CA ILE A 242 28.21 12.95 -19.42
C ILE A 242 29.44 12.24 -20.00
N ALA A 243 29.27 11.30 -20.92
CA ALA A 243 30.38 10.57 -21.56
C ALA A 243 30.95 11.27 -22.80
N THR A 244 30.36 12.40 -23.22
CA THR A 244 30.85 13.19 -24.39
C THR A 244 32.03 14.07 -23.96
N PRO A 245 33.16 14.08 -24.70
CA PRO A 245 34.30 14.94 -24.42
C PRO A 245 33.93 16.42 -24.48
N ASP A 246 34.42 17.25 -23.55
CA ASP A 246 34.16 18.69 -23.49
C ASP A 246 34.52 19.44 -24.79
N ALA A 247 35.58 18.98 -25.50
CA ALA A 247 35.98 19.55 -26.77
C ALA A 247 34.88 19.43 -27.86
N ILE A 248 33.98 18.45 -27.74
CA ILE A 248 32.83 18.24 -28.64
C ILE A 248 31.59 18.87 -28.06
N LEU A 249 31.30 18.61 -26.79
CA LEU A 249 30.07 19.08 -26.10
C LEU A 249 30.00 20.61 -26.08
N LEU A 250 31.11 21.29 -25.77
CA LEU A 250 31.20 22.75 -25.63
C LEU A 250 31.74 23.44 -26.89
N LYS A 251 31.81 22.75 -28.02
CA LYS A 251 32.36 23.31 -29.25
C LYS A 251 31.53 24.49 -29.78
N ARG A 252 32.19 25.64 -29.96
CA ARG A 252 31.56 26.81 -30.59
C ARG A 252 31.64 26.70 -32.13
N GLY A 253 30.66 26.07 -32.74
CA GLY A 253 30.56 25.91 -34.18
C GLY A 253 30.03 24.55 -34.60
N ALA A 254 29.98 24.30 -35.92
CA ALA A 254 29.46 23.03 -36.44
C ALA A 254 30.42 21.87 -36.07
N LEU A 255 29.84 20.74 -35.70
CA LEU A 255 30.58 19.50 -35.49
C LEU A 255 31.06 18.92 -36.84
N THR A 256 32.21 18.27 -36.87
CA THR A 256 32.60 17.45 -38.02
C THR A 256 31.74 16.19 -38.07
N PRO A 257 31.72 15.44 -39.19
CA PRO A 257 31.00 14.16 -39.25
C PRO A 257 31.43 13.17 -38.16
N GLU A 258 32.72 13.10 -37.82
CA GLU A 258 33.27 12.23 -36.78
C GLU A 258 32.85 12.70 -35.38
N GLU A 259 32.85 14.00 -35.15
CA GLU A 259 32.37 14.57 -33.88
C GLU A 259 30.85 14.39 -33.71
N THR A 260 30.09 14.47 -34.82
CA THR A 260 28.64 14.21 -34.82
C THR A 260 28.34 12.77 -34.44
N GLU A 261 29.10 11.81 -34.97
CA GLU A 261 28.96 10.40 -34.60
C GLU A 261 29.24 10.17 -33.09
N ILE A 262 30.25 10.84 -32.54
CA ILE A 262 30.54 10.78 -31.11
C ILE A 262 29.41 11.41 -30.31
N MET A 263 28.84 12.51 -30.77
CA MET A 263 27.69 13.16 -30.13
C MET A 263 26.47 12.24 -30.16
N HIS A 264 26.19 11.56 -31.27
CA HIS A 264 25.06 10.63 -31.38
C HIS A 264 25.13 9.46 -30.41
N GLN A 265 26.33 9.09 -29.94
CA GLN A 265 26.52 8.03 -28.94
C GLN A 265 25.89 8.34 -27.59
N HIS A 266 25.49 9.61 -27.30
CA HIS A 266 24.86 9.92 -26.01
C HIS A 266 23.54 9.14 -25.78
N CYS A 267 22.75 8.87 -26.83
CA CYS A 267 21.55 8.05 -26.72
C CYS A 267 21.87 6.62 -26.25
N VAL A 268 22.89 6.00 -26.87
CA VAL A 268 23.31 4.63 -26.52
C VAL A 268 23.90 4.57 -25.11
N ARG A 269 24.79 5.52 -24.78
CA ARG A 269 25.42 5.58 -23.44
C ARG A 269 24.43 5.91 -22.36
N GLY A 270 23.48 6.82 -22.62
CA GLY A 270 22.38 7.13 -21.71
C GLY A 270 21.53 5.90 -21.43
N TYR A 271 21.13 5.17 -22.48
CA TYR A 271 20.42 3.91 -22.33
C TYR A 271 21.21 2.91 -21.48
N GLU A 272 22.50 2.68 -21.76
CA GLU A 272 23.32 1.75 -20.98
C GLU A 272 23.47 2.12 -19.51
N MET A 273 23.48 3.41 -19.18
CA MET A 273 23.52 3.91 -17.80
C MET A 273 22.18 3.68 -17.09
N VAL A 274 21.09 4.12 -17.69
CA VAL A 274 19.75 4.12 -17.10
C VAL A 274 19.18 2.70 -17.01
N HIS A 275 19.41 1.86 -18.01
CA HIS A 275 18.90 0.48 -18.08
C HIS A 275 19.42 -0.43 -16.95
N LYS A 276 20.58 -0.13 -16.39
CA LYS A 276 21.16 -0.87 -15.25
C LYS A 276 20.39 -0.65 -13.95
N ILE A 277 19.61 0.41 -13.87
CA ILE A 277 18.86 0.79 -12.68
C ILE A 277 17.45 0.18 -12.78
N PRO A 278 17.06 -0.78 -11.91
CA PRO A 278 15.83 -1.57 -12.10
C PRO A 278 14.56 -0.73 -12.28
N PHE A 279 14.38 0.34 -11.49
CA PHE A 279 13.18 1.19 -11.53
C PHE A 279 13.18 2.22 -12.68
N LEU A 280 14.27 2.31 -13.46
CA LEU A 280 14.41 3.18 -14.64
C LEU A 280 14.46 2.38 -15.96
N ARG A 281 14.41 1.06 -15.89
CA ARG A 281 14.58 0.20 -17.07
C ARG A 281 13.59 0.53 -18.19
N GLU A 282 12.33 0.76 -17.86
CA GLU A 282 11.31 1.12 -18.86
C GLU A 282 11.52 2.54 -19.40
N ALA A 283 11.95 3.46 -18.53
CA ALA A 283 12.29 4.83 -18.91
C ALA A 283 13.50 4.90 -19.85
N SER A 284 14.41 3.91 -19.82
CA SER A 284 15.61 3.88 -20.66
C SER A 284 15.30 3.80 -22.17
N GLU A 285 14.14 3.25 -22.56
CA GLU A 285 13.72 3.21 -23.95
C GLU A 285 13.45 4.61 -24.53
N LEU A 286 12.92 5.54 -23.72
CA LEU A 286 12.78 6.94 -24.12
C LEU A 286 14.17 7.56 -24.29
N VAL A 287 15.08 7.37 -23.34
CA VAL A 287 16.47 7.87 -23.41
C VAL A 287 17.18 7.36 -24.67
N TYR A 288 16.92 6.11 -25.06
CA TYR A 288 17.54 5.53 -26.25
C TYR A 288 16.99 6.12 -27.54
N SER A 289 15.69 6.49 -27.57
CA SER A 289 14.98 6.79 -28.81
C SER A 289 14.56 8.25 -28.95
N HIS A 290 14.96 9.15 -28.06
CA HIS A 290 14.47 10.53 -28.06
C HIS A 290 14.92 11.36 -29.29
N GLN A 291 15.93 10.89 -30.03
CA GLN A 291 16.42 11.50 -31.28
C GLN A 291 15.93 10.77 -32.54
N GLU A 292 15.00 9.84 -32.40
CA GLU A 292 14.37 9.19 -33.56
C GLU A 292 13.34 10.14 -34.20
N ASN A 293 13.30 10.16 -35.55
CA ASN A 293 12.32 10.89 -36.31
C ASN A 293 11.25 9.96 -36.86
N TYR A 294 10.01 10.42 -36.96
CA TYR A 294 8.87 9.61 -37.35
C TYR A 294 9.04 8.97 -38.76
N ASP A 295 9.77 9.63 -39.65
CA ASP A 295 10.08 9.13 -41.00
C ASP A 295 11.26 8.15 -41.06
N GLY A 296 11.94 7.89 -39.94
CA GLY A 296 13.10 7.00 -39.85
C GLY A 296 14.44 7.67 -40.15
N SER A 297 14.49 8.99 -40.33
CA SER A 297 15.75 9.75 -40.57
C SER A 297 16.51 10.06 -39.27
N GLY A 298 15.98 9.66 -38.11
CA GLY A 298 16.59 9.87 -36.80
C GLY A 298 17.67 8.85 -36.44
N TYR A 299 18.15 8.90 -35.20
CA TYR A 299 19.17 8.01 -34.66
C TYR A 299 18.85 7.62 -33.21
N PRO A 300 19.46 6.58 -32.63
CA PRO A 300 20.59 5.77 -33.17
C PRO A 300 20.14 4.52 -33.92
N ARG A 301 18.84 4.17 -33.90
CA ARG A 301 18.33 2.92 -34.49
C ARG A 301 17.66 3.11 -35.85
N GLY A 302 17.31 4.33 -36.22
CA GLY A 302 16.56 4.62 -37.45
C GLY A 302 15.14 4.03 -37.43
N LEU A 303 14.50 4.01 -36.27
CA LEU A 303 13.12 3.51 -36.11
C LEU A 303 12.13 4.39 -36.86
N ARG A 304 11.06 3.78 -37.36
CA ARG A 304 10.07 4.51 -38.17
C ARG A 304 8.65 4.34 -37.62
N GLY A 305 7.91 5.45 -37.61
CA GLY A 305 6.51 5.45 -37.24
C GLY A 305 6.26 4.93 -35.84
N GLU A 306 5.42 3.93 -35.70
CA GLU A 306 5.04 3.35 -34.40
C GLU A 306 6.08 2.38 -33.82
N GLU A 307 7.17 2.09 -34.53
CA GLU A 307 8.32 1.37 -33.97
C GLU A 307 9.03 2.22 -32.91
N ILE A 308 8.95 3.55 -33.03
CA ILE A 308 9.45 4.47 -32.01
C ILE A 308 8.56 4.36 -30.76
N PRO A 309 9.11 4.15 -29.56
CA PRO A 309 8.35 4.11 -28.32
C PRO A 309 7.46 5.35 -28.17
N LEU A 310 6.21 5.17 -27.74
CA LEU A 310 5.22 6.25 -27.63
C LEU A 310 5.74 7.42 -26.80
N GLY A 311 6.42 7.15 -25.67
CA GLY A 311 7.04 8.17 -24.83
C GLY A 311 8.05 9.04 -25.58
N ALA A 312 8.87 8.44 -26.44
CA ALA A 312 9.85 9.17 -27.25
C ALA A 312 9.19 10.02 -28.32
N ARG A 313 8.10 9.53 -28.97
CA ARG A 313 7.33 10.31 -29.94
C ARG A 313 6.65 11.54 -29.30
N ILE A 314 6.16 11.39 -28.04
CA ILE A 314 5.56 12.50 -27.29
C ILE A 314 6.66 13.49 -26.86
N PHE A 315 7.78 12.95 -26.36
CA PHE A 315 8.93 13.74 -25.91
C PHE A 315 9.50 14.63 -27.00
N SER A 316 9.66 14.14 -28.23
CA SER A 316 10.27 14.89 -29.34
C SER A 316 9.54 16.21 -29.65
N ILE A 317 8.21 16.25 -29.48
CA ILE A 317 7.40 17.48 -29.61
C ILE A 317 7.70 18.46 -28.47
N ALA A 318 7.75 17.95 -27.24
CA ALA A 318 8.02 18.75 -26.04
C ALA A 318 9.44 19.34 -26.03
N ASP A 319 10.44 18.55 -26.43
CA ASP A 319 11.81 18.97 -26.56
C ASP A 319 11.97 20.06 -27.65
N THR A 320 11.38 19.83 -28.81
CA THR A 320 11.37 20.83 -29.89
C THR A 320 10.65 22.13 -29.47
N LEU A 321 9.56 22.02 -28.73
CA LEU A 321 8.83 23.19 -28.19
C LEU A 321 9.74 24.01 -27.29
N ASP A 322 10.48 23.39 -26.36
CA ASP A 322 11.44 24.09 -25.51
C ASP A 322 12.62 24.65 -26.30
N ALA A 323 13.19 23.86 -27.19
CA ALA A 323 14.31 24.27 -28.04
C ALA A 323 13.98 25.49 -28.90
N ILE A 324 12.77 25.61 -29.45
CA ILE A 324 12.35 26.74 -30.26
C ILE A 324 12.06 27.98 -29.40
N THR A 325 11.46 27.80 -28.23
CA THR A 325 10.95 28.91 -27.41
C THR A 325 11.91 29.39 -26.35
N SER A 326 13.06 28.72 -26.13
CA SER A 326 14.09 29.11 -25.18
C SER A 326 15.18 29.94 -25.83
N ASP A 327 15.75 30.90 -25.07
CA ASP A 327 16.90 31.66 -25.50
C ASP A 327 18.14 30.76 -25.56
N ARG A 328 18.89 30.80 -26.63
CA ARG A 328 20.17 30.11 -26.78
C ARG A 328 21.29 31.15 -26.98
N PRO A 329 22.56 30.81 -26.67
CA PRO A 329 23.67 31.78 -26.76
C PRO A 329 23.76 32.56 -28.10
N TYR A 330 23.17 31.99 -29.16
CA TYR A 330 23.25 32.54 -30.51
C TYR A 330 21.90 32.94 -31.11
N ARG A 331 20.79 32.75 -30.39
CA ARG A 331 19.43 32.97 -30.90
C ARG A 331 18.44 33.24 -29.76
N LYS A 332 17.64 34.29 -29.90
CA LYS A 332 16.47 34.47 -29.03
C LYS A 332 15.39 33.44 -29.33
N GLY A 333 14.70 32.98 -28.29
CA GLY A 333 13.58 32.11 -28.43
C GLY A 333 12.44 32.73 -29.26
N LEU A 334 11.78 31.88 -29.99
CA LEU A 334 10.58 32.27 -30.74
C LEU A 334 9.34 32.21 -29.86
N SER A 335 8.22 32.75 -30.32
CA SER A 335 6.94 32.65 -29.61
C SER A 335 6.39 31.23 -29.68
N PHE A 336 5.55 30.85 -28.69
CA PHE A 336 4.83 29.56 -28.71
C PHE A 336 3.95 29.39 -29.97
N ALA A 337 3.44 30.47 -30.55
CA ALA A 337 2.69 30.45 -31.81
C ALA A 337 3.58 29.98 -32.98
N GLN A 338 4.79 30.53 -33.09
CA GLN A 338 5.76 30.16 -34.14
C GLN A 338 6.27 28.69 -33.94
N ALA A 339 6.52 28.29 -32.68
CA ALA A 339 6.87 26.91 -32.40
C ALA A 339 5.75 25.92 -32.78
N ARG A 340 4.50 26.29 -32.56
CA ARG A 340 3.31 25.50 -32.95
C ARG A 340 3.22 25.34 -34.49
N GLU A 341 3.49 26.39 -35.24
CA GLU A 341 3.49 26.36 -36.72
C GLU A 341 4.61 25.44 -37.25
N GLU A 342 5.81 25.51 -36.67
CA GLU A 342 6.95 24.66 -37.04
C GLU A 342 6.68 23.16 -36.71
N ILE A 343 6.17 22.88 -35.53
CA ILE A 343 5.79 21.51 -35.14
C ILE A 343 4.69 20.96 -36.06
N ALA A 344 3.71 21.78 -36.45
CA ALA A 344 2.67 21.38 -37.40
C ALA A 344 3.25 21.11 -38.80
N HIS A 345 4.23 21.88 -39.25
CA HIS A 345 4.91 21.70 -40.54
C HIS A 345 5.70 20.40 -40.61
N CYS A 346 6.36 20.01 -39.52
CA CYS A 346 7.15 18.78 -39.42
C CYS A 346 6.32 17.52 -39.09
N SER A 347 4.99 17.61 -39.15
CA SER A 347 4.09 16.46 -38.92
C SER A 347 4.26 15.40 -40.00
N GLY A 348 4.49 14.14 -39.61
CA GLY A 348 4.74 13.01 -40.52
C GLY A 348 6.18 12.84 -40.96
N THR A 349 7.05 13.81 -40.68
CA THR A 349 8.50 13.72 -40.87
C THR A 349 9.22 13.53 -39.53
N GLN A 350 9.36 14.56 -38.76
CA GLN A 350 9.96 14.49 -37.42
C GLN A 350 8.96 13.96 -36.38
N PHE A 351 7.69 14.37 -36.44
CA PHE A 351 6.70 14.10 -35.41
C PHE A 351 5.57 13.17 -35.85
N ASP A 352 5.04 12.40 -34.88
CA ASP A 352 3.86 11.58 -35.07
C ASP A 352 2.61 12.45 -35.33
N PRO A 353 1.93 12.32 -36.48
CA PRO A 353 0.73 13.12 -36.80
C PRO A 353 -0.39 12.99 -35.77
N LYS A 354 -0.51 11.85 -35.11
CA LYS A 354 -1.54 11.63 -34.07
C LYS A 354 -1.27 12.49 -32.84
N ILE A 355 0.01 12.61 -32.43
CA ILE A 355 0.42 13.39 -31.27
C ILE A 355 0.41 14.88 -31.60
N VAL A 356 0.85 15.26 -32.81
CA VAL A 356 0.74 16.64 -33.30
C VAL A 356 -0.71 17.12 -33.29
N LYS A 357 -1.66 16.29 -33.69
CA LYS A 357 -3.10 16.64 -33.64
C LYS A 357 -3.56 16.97 -32.21
N VAL A 358 -3.15 16.20 -31.21
CA VAL A 358 -3.46 16.47 -29.80
C VAL A 358 -2.80 17.77 -29.35
N PHE A 359 -1.49 17.94 -29.61
CA PHE A 359 -0.75 19.15 -29.30
C PHE A 359 -1.40 20.42 -29.88
N LEU A 360 -1.84 20.40 -31.13
CA LEU A 360 -2.52 21.50 -31.80
C LEU A 360 -3.91 21.79 -31.20
N GLY A 361 -4.55 20.84 -30.56
CA GLY A 361 -5.83 21.01 -29.83
C GLY A 361 -5.67 21.75 -28.50
N MET A 362 -4.45 21.81 -27.95
CA MET A 362 -4.20 22.41 -26.63
C MET A 362 -4.04 23.94 -26.71
N PRO A 363 -4.49 24.70 -25.68
CA PRO A 363 -4.35 26.15 -25.65
C PRO A 363 -2.88 26.60 -25.62
N LEU A 364 -2.53 27.65 -26.33
CA LEU A 364 -1.16 28.20 -26.32
C LEU A 364 -0.75 28.74 -24.94
N GLU A 365 -1.69 29.33 -24.22
CA GLU A 365 -1.49 29.89 -22.89
C GLU A 365 -1.04 28.82 -21.88
N LEU A 366 -1.48 27.57 -22.09
CA LEU A 366 -1.09 26.43 -21.23
C LEU A 366 0.44 26.27 -21.17
N TRP A 367 1.11 26.29 -22.31
CA TRP A 367 2.55 26.12 -22.41
C TRP A 367 3.33 27.24 -21.72
N SER A 368 2.84 28.48 -21.85
CA SER A 368 3.45 29.65 -21.18
C SER A 368 3.23 29.62 -19.67
N ASN A 369 2.10 29.08 -19.19
CA ASN A 369 1.82 28.92 -17.77
C ASN A 369 2.70 27.84 -17.15
N ILE A 370 2.81 26.67 -17.81
CA ILE A 370 3.70 25.58 -17.37
C ILE A 370 5.14 26.10 -17.26
N ARG A 371 5.65 26.86 -18.22
CA ARG A 371 6.99 27.45 -18.15
C ARG A 371 7.17 28.28 -16.88
N LYS A 372 6.24 29.20 -16.59
CA LYS A 372 6.29 30.05 -15.40
C LYS A 372 6.24 29.24 -14.10
N GLU A 373 5.39 28.22 -14.07
CA GLU A 373 5.30 27.33 -12.89
C GLU A 373 6.61 26.60 -12.63
N VAL A 374 7.25 26.06 -13.68
CA VAL A 374 8.54 25.37 -13.58
C VAL A 374 9.66 26.31 -13.13
N GLU A 375 9.72 27.53 -13.67
CA GLU A 375 10.72 28.54 -13.31
C GLU A 375 10.62 29.01 -11.85
N HIS A 376 9.43 28.93 -11.23
CA HIS A 376 9.19 29.33 -9.84
C HIS A 376 9.14 28.15 -8.85
N ALA A 377 9.20 26.91 -9.33
CA ALA A 377 9.12 25.72 -8.47
C ALA A 377 10.39 25.55 -7.61
N PRO A 378 10.26 25.29 -6.30
CA PRO A 378 11.41 25.00 -5.46
C PRO A 378 12.14 23.73 -5.93
N ALA A 379 13.47 23.70 -5.80
CA ALA A 379 14.26 22.50 -6.05
C ALA A 379 13.79 21.33 -5.18
N GLY A 380 13.73 20.11 -5.74
CA GLY A 380 13.32 18.90 -5.03
C GLY A 380 11.80 18.66 -4.96
N THR A 381 10.99 19.47 -5.63
CA THR A 381 9.52 19.31 -5.65
C THR A 381 8.95 18.92 -7.01
N PHE A 382 9.79 18.91 -8.03
CA PHE A 382 9.38 18.81 -9.43
C PHE A 382 8.63 17.50 -9.77
N GLY A 383 9.18 16.35 -9.40
CA GLY A 383 8.55 15.04 -9.68
C GLY A 383 7.22 14.85 -8.96
N VAL A 384 7.13 15.31 -7.72
CA VAL A 384 5.93 15.16 -6.87
C VAL A 384 4.80 16.09 -7.34
N THR A 385 5.13 17.32 -7.74
CA THR A 385 4.13 18.34 -8.09
C THR A 385 3.52 18.08 -9.47
N LEU A 386 4.31 17.68 -10.45
CA LEU A 386 3.85 17.43 -11.82
C LEU A 386 2.98 16.18 -11.99
N LEU A 387 3.25 15.15 -11.18
CA LEU A 387 2.45 13.91 -11.21
C LEU A 387 1.19 13.99 -10.36
N ALA A 388 1.14 14.88 -9.37
CA ALA A 388 0.05 14.95 -8.38
C ALA A 388 -1.15 15.81 -8.80
N SER A 389 -1.01 16.77 -9.71
CA SER A 389 -2.11 17.70 -10.05
C SER A 389 -2.27 17.86 -11.57
N PRO A 390 -3.50 17.79 -12.10
CA PRO A 390 -3.74 18.38 -13.42
C PRO A 390 -3.54 19.89 -13.34
N PRO A 391 -2.98 20.55 -14.36
CA PRO A 391 -2.99 22.01 -14.43
C PRO A 391 -4.45 22.47 -14.33
N GLN A 392 -4.72 23.40 -13.43
CA GLN A 392 -6.06 24.00 -13.34
C GLN A 392 -6.32 24.82 -14.62
N PRO A 393 -7.53 24.74 -15.18
CA PRO A 393 -7.88 25.45 -16.42
C PRO A 393 -7.79 26.97 -16.31
#